data_cd0066c29ccadb4dd1a394b729bf23c7
#
_entry.id   cd0066c29ccadb4dd1a394b729bf23c7
#
_cell.length_a   1.000
_cell.length_b   1.000
_cell.length_c   1.000
_cell.angle_alpha   90.00
_cell.angle_beta   90.00
_cell.angle_gamma   90.00
#
_symmetry.space_group_name_H-M   'P 1'
#
loop_
_entity.id
_entity.type
_entity.pdbx_description
1 polymer ?
#
loop_
_entity_poly.entity_id
_entity_poly.type
_entity_poly.pdbx_seq_one_letter_code
_entity_poly.pdbx_strand_id
1 'polypeptide(L)'
;MPGTGRACIVAPVSAHTILRRADAPDYTGDAPGAFLGYGRPLGAEQLAVNVRVLAPHTAHVAPGGDPAWGHSHRTIEEIYFVLAGELTIKLDDEIETLRQYDAVLIPASTVRAVRNESGEEAAFAMISVRVDDNRAESLPHEGFWPR
;
A
#
# COMPACT_ATOMS: atom_id res chain seq x y z
N MET A 1 43.57 9.49 40.79
CA MET A 1 42.87 8.37 40.12
C MET A 1 42.35 8.89 38.81
N PRO A 2 42.85 8.43 37.66
CA PRO A 2 42.25 8.80 36.40
C PRO A 2 41.04 7.92 36.15
N GLY A 3 39.88 8.54 35.95
CA GLY A 3 38.64 7.88 35.61
C GLY A 3 38.72 7.24 34.25
N THR A 4 38.49 5.92 34.17
CA THR A 4 38.36 5.18 32.93
C THR A 4 37.06 5.63 32.25
N GLY A 5 37.17 6.55 31.32
CA GLY A 5 36.09 6.86 30.40
C GLY A 5 35.76 5.63 29.59
N ARG A 6 34.61 5.03 29.84
CA ARG A 6 34.04 4.02 28.94
C ARG A 6 33.76 4.71 27.60
N ALA A 7 34.54 4.39 26.60
CA ALA A 7 34.20 4.71 25.22
C ALA A 7 32.86 4.07 24.92
N CYS A 8 31.83 4.88 24.63
CA CYS A 8 30.58 4.42 24.11
C CYS A 8 30.85 3.90 22.69
N ILE A 9 30.97 2.61 22.53
CA ILE A 9 31.09 1.99 21.21
C ILE A 9 29.70 2.12 20.58
N VAL A 10 29.54 3.13 19.72
CA VAL A 10 28.38 3.24 18.85
C VAL A 10 28.50 2.09 17.85
N ALA A 11 27.57 1.14 17.91
CA ALA A 11 27.51 0.08 16.90
C ALA A 11 27.42 0.70 15.51
N PRO A 12 28.15 0.15 14.49
CA PRO A 12 28.10 0.70 13.16
C PRO A 12 26.65 0.66 12.67
N VAL A 13 26.14 1.80 12.19
CA VAL A 13 24.83 1.88 11.55
C VAL A 13 24.89 0.98 10.30
N SER A 14 23.99 0.02 10.22
CA SER A 14 23.89 -0.83 9.04
C SER A 14 23.69 0.03 7.79
N ALA A 15 24.42 -0.25 6.72
CA ALA A 15 24.30 0.46 5.45
C ALA A 15 22.96 0.16 4.73
N HIS A 16 22.20 -0.82 5.20
CA HIS A 16 20.91 -1.23 4.66
C HIS A 16 19.99 -1.74 5.77
N THR A 17 18.70 -1.76 5.50
CA THR A 17 17.68 -2.32 6.37
C THR A 17 16.91 -3.42 5.63
N ILE A 18 16.68 -4.53 6.30
CA ILE A 18 15.87 -5.64 5.77
C ILE A 18 14.65 -5.78 6.68
N LEU A 19 13.46 -5.78 6.09
CA LEU A 19 12.22 -6.07 6.78
C LEU A 19 11.64 -7.37 6.22
N ARG A 20 11.44 -8.34 7.07
CA ARG A 20 10.80 -9.60 6.69
C ARG A 20 9.29 -9.44 6.72
N ARG A 21 8.56 -10.19 5.89
CA ARG A 21 7.09 -10.16 5.88
C ARG A 21 6.48 -10.37 7.27
N ALA A 22 7.05 -11.28 8.05
CA ALA A 22 6.56 -11.58 9.40
C ALA A 22 6.67 -10.39 10.38
N ASP A 23 7.55 -9.44 10.09
CA ASP A 23 7.81 -8.25 10.92
C ASP A 23 7.15 -6.99 10.35
N ALA A 24 6.61 -7.06 9.13
CA ALA A 24 5.90 -5.95 8.52
C ALA A 24 4.57 -5.71 9.24
N PRO A 25 4.27 -4.46 9.64
CA PRO A 25 2.99 -4.15 10.25
C PRO A 25 1.84 -4.43 9.27
N ASP A 26 0.78 -5.02 9.78
CA ASP A 26 -0.45 -5.32 9.04
C ASP A 26 -1.56 -4.38 9.52
N TYR A 27 -2.09 -3.60 8.60
CA TYR A 27 -3.15 -2.61 8.87
C TYR A 27 -4.55 -3.11 8.49
N THR A 28 -4.70 -4.37 8.15
CA THR A 28 -6.00 -4.94 7.70
C THR A 28 -7.04 -4.96 8.83
N GLY A 29 -6.60 -5.05 10.08
CA GLY A 29 -7.49 -5.30 11.21
C GLY A 29 -8.12 -6.69 11.12
N ASP A 30 -9.43 -6.78 11.36
CA ASP A 30 -10.18 -8.04 11.32
C ASP A 30 -10.65 -8.44 9.90
N ALA A 31 -10.37 -7.62 8.89
CA ALA A 31 -10.75 -7.93 7.51
C ALA A 31 -9.86 -9.05 6.94
N PRO A 32 -10.40 -9.90 6.02
CA PRO A 32 -9.59 -10.93 5.38
C PRO A 32 -8.51 -10.33 4.46
N GLY A 33 -7.43 -11.07 4.27
CA GLY A 33 -6.28 -10.65 3.50
C GLY A 33 -5.18 -10.03 4.35
N ALA A 34 -4.44 -9.08 3.79
CA ALA A 34 -3.40 -8.33 4.50
C ALA A 34 -3.21 -6.93 3.91
N PHE A 35 -2.79 -5.98 4.75
CA PHE A 35 -2.36 -4.66 4.32
C PHE A 35 -1.01 -4.33 4.98
N LEU A 36 0.07 -4.70 4.31
CA LEU A 36 1.42 -4.67 4.84
C LEU A 36 2.11 -3.35 4.50
N GLY A 37 2.64 -2.67 5.51
CA GLY A 37 3.42 -1.45 5.34
C GLY A 37 4.92 -1.74 5.35
N TYR A 38 5.66 -1.22 4.37
CA TYR A 38 7.11 -1.43 4.25
C TYR A 38 7.93 -0.15 4.35
N GLY A 39 7.47 0.94 3.76
CA GLY A 39 8.28 2.15 3.65
C GLY A 39 8.77 2.69 4.98
N ARG A 40 7.87 2.97 5.92
CA ARG A 40 8.22 3.54 7.24
C ARG A 40 9.06 2.59 8.09
N PRO A 41 8.72 1.30 8.25
CA PRO A 41 9.53 0.36 9.02
C PRO A 41 10.94 0.15 8.46
N LEU A 42 11.12 0.26 7.14
CA LEU A 42 12.45 0.23 6.51
C LEU A 42 13.24 1.54 6.73
N GLY A 43 12.61 2.60 7.19
CA GLY A 43 13.23 3.91 7.33
C GLY A 43 13.39 4.63 5.98
N ALA A 44 12.56 4.30 4.98
CA ALA A 44 12.59 5.00 3.70
C ALA A 44 12.23 6.48 3.86
N GLU A 45 13.05 7.36 3.31
CA GLU A 45 12.86 8.81 3.41
C GLU A 45 12.02 9.38 2.25
N GLN A 46 12.11 8.78 1.07
CA GLN A 46 11.52 9.30 -0.17
C GLN A 46 10.38 8.44 -0.70
N LEU A 47 10.40 7.14 -0.40
CA LEU A 47 9.47 6.16 -0.99
C LEU A 47 8.47 5.66 0.03
N ALA A 48 7.25 5.44 -0.44
CA ALA A 48 6.22 4.67 0.25
C ALA A 48 5.94 3.39 -0.53
N VAL A 49 5.96 2.26 0.16
CA VAL A 49 5.64 0.95 -0.40
C VAL A 49 4.74 0.22 0.56
N ASN A 50 3.58 -0.19 0.07
CA ASN A 50 2.65 -1.05 0.79
C ASN A 50 2.28 -2.23 -0.10
N VAL A 51 1.93 -3.35 0.51
CA VAL A 51 1.41 -4.52 -0.20
C VAL A 51 0.02 -4.83 0.32
N ARG A 52 -0.93 -4.92 -0.59
CA ARG A 52 -2.29 -5.35 -0.30
C ARG A 52 -2.49 -6.77 -0.78
N VAL A 53 -2.97 -7.63 0.10
CA VAL A 53 -3.45 -8.97 -0.23
C VAL A 53 -4.96 -8.96 -0.10
N LEU A 54 -5.66 -9.29 -1.17
CA LEU A 54 -7.11 -9.36 -1.23
C LEU A 54 -7.57 -10.80 -1.28
N ALA A 55 -8.35 -11.20 -0.30
CA ALA A 55 -9.09 -12.47 -0.35
C ALA A 55 -10.06 -12.47 -1.54
N PRO A 56 -10.52 -13.65 -2.00
CA PRO A 56 -11.54 -13.75 -3.03
C PRO A 56 -12.76 -12.86 -2.73
N HIS A 57 -13.27 -12.19 -3.75
CA HIS A 57 -14.49 -11.35 -3.70
C HIS A 57 -14.44 -10.21 -2.67
N THR A 58 -13.26 -9.63 -2.44
CA THR A 58 -13.08 -8.46 -1.56
C THR A 58 -12.55 -7.25 -2.32
N ALA A 59 -12.74 -6.07 -1.73
CA ALA A 59 -12.29 -4.79 -2.28
C ALA A 59 -11.14 -4.20 -1.47
N HIS A 60 -10.30 -3.41 -2.14
CA HIS A 60 -9.29 -2.59 -1.48
C HIS A 60 -9.94 -1.31 -0.93
N VAL A 61 -10.17 -1.30 0.37
CA VAL A 61 -10.67 -0.14 1.11
C VAL A 61 -9.90 0.01 2.41
N ALA A 62 -9.92 1.20 2.99
CA ALA A 62 -9.41 1.40 4.33
C ALA A 62 -10.21 0.56 5.34
N PRO A 63 -9.64 0.19 6.49
CA PRO A 63 -10.37 -0.52 7.54
C PRO A 63 -11.68 0.20 7.90
N GLY A 64 -12.82 -0.51 7.81
CA GLY A 64 -14.15 0.05 8.01
C GLY A 64 -14.70 0.87 6.86
N GLY A 65 -14.00 0.96 5.73
CA GLY A 65 -14.46 1.64 4.52
C GLY A 65 -15.52 0.88 3.75
N ASP A 66 -16.30 1.59 2.94
CA ASP A 66 -17.32 1.00 2.08
C ASP A 66 -16.67 0.46 0.78
N PRO A 67 -16.91 -0.82 0.41
CA PRO A 67 -16.41 -1.39 -0.83
C PRO A 67 -16.84 -0.68 -2.13
N ALA A 68 -17.87 0.14 -2.06
CA ALA A 68 -18.33 0.95 -3.20
C ALA A 68 -17.54 2.25 -3.39
N TRP A 69 -16.68 2.61 -2.44
CA TRP A 69 -15.92 3.85 -2.52
C TRP A 69 -14.65 3.69 -3.35
N GLY A 70 -14.30 4.76 -4.05
CA GLY A 70 -12.98 4.98 -4.61
C GLY A 70 -12.26 6.09 -3.89
N HIS A 71 -11.06 6.40 -4.33
CA HIS A 71 -10.31 7.56 -3.85
C HIS A 71 -9.42 8.14 -4.96
N SER A 72 -9.04 9.37 -4.80
CA SER A 72 -7.99 10.04 -5.55
C SER A 72 -6.99 10.68 -4.58
N HIS A 73 -5.90 11.20 -5.12
CA HIS A 73 -4.91 11.92 -4.34
C HIS A 73 -4.87 13.41 -4.73
N ARG A 74 -4.37 14.25 -3.83
CA ARG A 74 -4.21 15.67 -4.11
C ARG A 74 -3.04 15.94 -5.03
N THR A 75 -1.89 15.33 -4.76
CA THR A 75 -0.61 15.69 -5.39
C THR A 75 0.22 14.50 -5.85
N ILE A 76 0.03 13.31 -5.28
CA ILE A 76 0.89 12.16 -5.59
C ILE A 76 0.28 11.24 -6.63
N GLU A 77 1.12 10.77 -7.53
CA GLU A 77 0.84 9.62 -8.39
C GLU A 77 1.23 8.32 -7.69
N GLU A 78 0.63 7.22 -8.10
CA GLU A 78 0.94 5.89 -7.59
C GLU A 78 1.15 4.88 -8.72
N ILE A 79 2.01 3.91 -8.48
CA ILE A 79 2.07 2.70 -9.29
C ILE A 79 1.44 1.56 -8.49
N TYR A 80 0.47 0.87 -9.09
CA TYR A 80 0.02 -0.44 -8.61
C TYR A 80 0.66 -1.52 -9.45
N PHE A 81 1.36 -2.44 -8.80
CA PHE A 81 2.06 -3.55 -9.44
C PHE A 81 1.51 -4.86 -8.91
N VAL A 82 0.94 -5.69 -9.79
CA VAL A 82 0.33 -6.97 -9.40
C VAL A 82 1.41 -8.00 -9.11
N LEU A 83 1.39 -8.53 -7.90
CA LEU A 83 2.35 -9.54 -7.43
C LEU A 83 1.83 -10.96 -7.61
N ALA A 84 0.52 -11.16 -7.50
CA ALA A 84 -0.12 -12.47 -7.62
C ALA A 84 -1.61 -12.34 -7.96
N GLY A 85 -2.15 -13.31 -8.65
CA GLY A 85 -3.58 -13.38 -8.97
C GLY A 85 -4.02 -12.37 -10.03
N GLU A 86 -5.28 -12.00 -9.95
CA GLU A 86 -5.95 -11.10 -10.87
C GLU A 86 -6.72 -10.03 -10.10
N LEU A 87 -6.65 -8.80 -10.55
CA LEU A 87 -7.36 -7.65 -9.99
C LEU A 87 -8.24 -7.02 -11.05
N THR A 88 -9.41 -6.56 -10.64
CA THR A 88 -10.24 -5.65 -11.42
C THR A 88 -10.08 -4.25 -10.84
N ILE A 89 -9.67 -3.30 -11.67
CA ILE A 89 -9.47 -1.90 -11.28
C ILE A 89 -10.41 -1.00 -12.07
N LYS A 90 -11.05 -0.06 -11.38
CA LYS A 90 -11.78 1.03 -12.02
C LYS A 90 -10.94 2.31 -11.89
N LEU A 91 -10.72 2.96 -13.01
CA LEU A 91 -9.96 4.21 -13.16
C LEU A 91 -10.87 5.22 -13.86
N ASP A 92 -11.39 6.19 -13.12
CA ASP A 92 -12.46 7.07 -13.57
C ASP A 92 -13.63 6.24 -14.15
N ASP A 93 -13.91 6.32 -15.45
CA ASP A 93 -14.99 5.57 -16.10
C ASP A 93 -14.54 4.25 -16.74
N GLU A 94 -13.24 3.94 -16.71
CA GLU A 94 -12.67 2.74 -17.33
C GLU A 94 -12.51 1.61 -16.31
N ILE A 95 -12.79 0.38 -16.73
CA ILE A 95 -12.59 -0.83 -15.93
C ILE A 95 -11.63 -1.75 -16.67
N GLU A 96 -10.56 -2.13 -15.99
CA GLU A 96 -9.50 -2.97 -16.53
C GLU A 96 -9.23 -4.18 -15.62
N THR A 97 -8.73 -5.25 -16.21
CA THR A 97 -8.24 -6.43 -15.50
C THR A 97 -6.74 -6.49 -15.59
N LEU A 98 -6.09 -6.52 -14.42
CA LEU A 98 -4.65 -6.64 -14.29
C LEU A 98 -4.28 -8.02 -13.75
N ARG A 99 -3.26 -8.63 -14.32
CA ARG A 99 -2.73 -9.95 -13.94
C ARG A 99 -1.33 -9.85 -13.37
N GLN A 100 -0.83 -10.95 -12.87
CA GLN A 100 0.52 -11.00 -12.29
C GLN A 100 1.55 -10.35 -13.22
N TYR A 101 2.33 -9.43 -12.65
CA TYR A 101 3.36 -8.59 -13.28
C TYR A 101 2.84 -7.48 -14.20
N ASP A 102 1.55 -7.29 -14.31
CA ASP A 102 1.01 -6.06 -14.87
C ASP A 102 1.17 -4.91 -13.87
N ALA A 103 1.31 -3.71 -14.40
CA ALA A 103 1.40 -2.48 -13.59
C ALA A 103 0.59 -1.36 -14.24
N VAL A 104 0.11 -0.45 -13.41
CA VAL A 104 -0.58 0.77 -13.84
C VAL A 104 -0.04 1.98 -13.09
N LEU A 105 0.26 3.05 -13.83
CA LEU A 105 0.52 4.37 -13.26
C LEU A 105 -0.80 5.13 -13.13
N ILE A 106 -1.09 5.58 -11.94
CA ILE A 106 -2.34 6.29 -11.61
C ILE A 106 -1.99 7.73 -11.24
N PRO A 107 -2.31 8.70 -12.09
CA PRO A 107 -2.16 10.12 -11.77
C PRO A 107 -2.92 10.50 -10.49
N ALA A 108 -2.49 11.56 -9.81
CA ALA A 108 -3.07 11.98 -8.55
C ALA A 108 -4.60 12.15 -8.63
N SER A 109 -5.09 12.87 -9.62
CA SER A 109 -6.51 13.20 -9.79
C SER A 109 -7.39 12.07 -10.31
N THR A 110 -6.82 10.97 -10.80
CA THR A 110 -7.60 9.82 -11.28
C THR A 110 -8.24 9.11 -10.10
N VAL A 111 -9.55 8.99 -10.11
CA VAL A 111 -10.28 8.22 -9.10
C VAL A 111 -10.06 6.73 -9.36
N ARG A 112 -9.67 5.98 -8.32
CA ARG A 112 -9.40 4.55 -8.44
C ARG A 112 -10.15 3.75 -7.38
N ALA A 113 -10.52 2.55 -7.75
CA ALA A 113 -10.95 1.49 -6.85
C ALA A 113 -10.48 0.14 -7.39
N VAL A 114 -10.14 -0.78 -6.49
CA VAL A 114 -9.63 -2.11 -6.83
C VAL A 114 -10.47 -3.17 -6.14
N ARG A 115 -10.80 -4.23 -6.87
CA ARG A 115 -11.48 -5.42 -6.37
C ARG A 115 -10.76 -6.67 -6.81
N ASN A 116 -10.81 -7.68 -5.98
CA ASN A 116 -10.56 -9.05 -6.38
C ASN A 116 -11.92 -9.73 -6.64
N GLU A 117 -12.32 -9.86 -7.89
CA GLU A 117 -13.57 -10.51 -8.28
C GLU A 117 -13.37 -11.99 -8.58
N SER A 118 -12.12 -12.49 -8.50
CA SER A 118 -11.78 -13.89 -8.73
C SER A 118 -12.03 -14.77 -7.51
N GLY A 119 -11.99 -16.09 -7.72
CA GLY A 119 -12.07 -17.10 -6.66
C GLY A 119 -10.74 -17.40 -5.97
N GLU A 120 -9.65 -16.73 -6.34
CA GLU A 120 -8.31 -16.92 -5.80
C GLU A 120 -7.83 -15.65 -5.09
N GLU A 121 -6.86 -15.78 -4.19
CA GLU A 121 -6.21 -14.63 -3.56
C GLU A 121 -5.43 -13.81 -4.59
N ALA A 122 -5.45 -12.50 -4.45
CA ALA A 122 -4.67 -11.59 -5.27
C ALA A 122 -3.85 -10.64 -4.41
N ALA A 123 -2.70 -10.21 -4.92
CA ALA A 123 -1.83 -9.28 -4.21
C ALA A 123 -1.23 -8.24 -5.16
N PHE A 124 -1.07 -7.01 -4.67
CA PHE A 124 -0.42 -5.94 -5.40
C PHE A 124 0.37 -5.02 -4.48
N ALA A 125 1.43 -4.44 -5.02
CA ALA A 125 2.19 -3.39 -4.37
C ALA A 125 1.64 -2.02 -4.79
N MET A 126 1.56 -1.12 -3.82
CA MET A 126 1.28 0.30 -4.02
C MET A 126 2.56 1.07 -3.75
N ILE A 127 3.04 1.79 -4.75
CA ILE A 127 4.33 2.48 -4.72
C ILE A 127 4.10 3.94 -5.05
N SER A 128 4.57 4.82 -4.18
CA SER A 128 4.49 6.28 -4.38
C SER A 128 5.66 6.97 -3.70
N VAL A 129 5.72 8.29 -3.81
CA VAL A 129 6.55 9.10 -2.92
C VAL A 129 5.98 9.06 -1.50
N ARG A 130 6.84 9.21 -0.53
CA ARG A 130 6.42 9.32 0.86
C ARG A 130 5.74 10.67 1.09
N VAL A 131 4.61 10.65 1.83
CA VAL A 131 3.94 11.85 2.34
C VAL A 131 3.84 11.77 3.85
N ASP A 132 3.80 12.91 4.52
CA ASP A 132 3.73 12.97 5.98
C ASP A 132 2.33 12.63 6.49
N ASP A 133 1.29 13.05 5.79
CA ASP A 133 -0.12 12.82 6.14
C ASP A 133 -0.89 12.18 4.97
N ASN A 134 -1.01 10.85 5.01
CA ASN A 134 -1.75 10.09 4.01
C ASN A 134 -3.26 10.42 3.99
N ARG A 135 -3.84 10.81 5.15
CA ARG A 135 -5.26 11.16 5.22
C ARG A 135 -5.55 12.48 4.54
N ALA A 136 -4.67 13.47 4.74
CA ALA A 136 -4.79 14.76 4.06
C ALA A 136 -4.59 14.62 2.54
N GLU A 137 -3.76 13.68 2.11
CA GLU A 137 -3.47 13.43 0.69
C GLU A 137 -4.61 12.70 -0.02
N SER A 138 -5.35 11.84 0.67
CA SER A 138 -6.41 11.00 0.06
C SER A 138 -7.78 11.69 0.08
N LEU A 139 -8.45 11.68 -1.06
CA LEU A 139 -9.79 12.22 -1.26
C LEU A 139 -10.76 11.06 -1.52
N PRO A 140 -11.73 10.80 -0.62
CA PRO A 140 -12.71 9.74 -0.81
C PRO A 140 -13.77 10.13 -1.85
N HIS A 141 -14.22 9.14 -2.62
CA HIS A 141 -15.30 9.28 -3.61
C HIS A 141 -16.36 8.22 -3.34
N GLU A 142 -17.44 8.63 -2.69
CA GLU A 142 -18.56 7.76 -2.32
C GLU A 142 -19.32 7.25 -3.56
N GLY A 143 -19.72 5.98 -3.53
CA GLY A 143 -20.53 5.40 -4.60
C GLY A 143 -19.83 5.33 -5.95
N PHE A 144 -18.51 5.42 -5.97
CA PHE A 144 -17.73 5.41 -7.20
C PHE A 144 -17.87 4.09 -7.99
N TRP A 145 -17.96 2.99 -7.30
CA TRP A 145 -18.12 1.67 -7.92
C TRP A 145 -19.12 0.82 -7.14
N PRO A 146 -20.43 1.09 -7.26
CA PRO A 146 -21.47 0.34 -6.58
C PRO A 146 -21.47 -1.13 -7.02
N ARG A 147 -21.98 -1.99 -6.15
CA ARG A 147 -22.16 -3.42 -6.44
C ARG A 147 -23.34 -3.65 -7.39
#